data_c0d09878411569e6bf113db36439a3db
#
_entry.id   c0d09878411569e6bf113db36439a3db
#
_cell.length_a   1.000
_cell.length_b   1.000
_cell.length_c   1.000
_cell.angle_alpha   90.00
_cell.angle_beta   90.00
_cell.angle_gamma   90.00
#
_symmetry.space_group_name_H-M   'P 1'
#
loop_
_entity.id
_entity.type
_entity.pdbx_description
1 polymer ?
#
loop_
_entity_poly.entity_id
_entity_poly.type
_entity_poly.pdbx_seq_one_letter_code
_entity_poly.pdbx_strand_id
1 'polypeptide(L)' 'MKKQYELKGMSCGGCVSNVKRALLQVHDVTEAEVHLNPQGAIITMSKDIDVKDLQTQLNKSGHYTIKEVVNN' A
#
# COMPACT_ATOMS: atom_id res chain seq x y z
N MET A 1 7.80 -11.06 -5.74
CA MET A 1 8.43 -10.37 -4.58
C MET A 1 7.33 -9.84 -3.70
N LYS A 2 7.36 -10.16 -2.42
CA LYS A 2 6.30 -9.78 -1.48
C LYS A 2 6.91 -8.95 -0.35
N LYS A 3 6.32 -7.79 -0.09
CA LYS A 3 6.82 -6.89 0.95
C LYS A 3 5.67 -6.42 1.84
N GLN A 4 6.00 -6.16 3.10
CA GLN A 4 5.04 -5.68 4.08
C GLN A 4 5.24 -4.17 4.30
N TYR A 5 4.11 -3.46 4.39
CA TYR A 5 4.12 -2.01 4.56
C TYR A 5 3.20 -1.62 5.70
N GLU A 6 3.52 -0.52 6.35
CA GLU A 6 2.69 0.10 7.36
C GLU A 6 1.96 1.27 6.72
N LEU A 7 0.66 1.38 7.00
CA LEU A 7 -0.17 2.46 6.46
C LEU A 7 -0.73 3.30 7.58
N LYS A 8 -0.99 4.57 7.28
CA LYS A 8 -1.65 5.51 8.19
C LYS A 8 -2.64 6.35 7.39
N GLY A 9 -3.65 6.84 8.08
CA GLY A 9 -4.66 7.71 7.47
C GLY A 9 -5.91 6.99 7.03
N MET A 10 -5.98 5.68 7.21
CA MET A 10 -7.19 4.91 6.91
C MET A 10 -8.11 4.93 8.14
N SER A 11 -9.30 5.50 7.98
CA SER A 11 -10.23 5.63 9.10
C SER A 11 -11.49 4.78 8.97
N CYS A 12 -11.67 4.10 7.84
CA CYS A 12 -12.87 3.30 7.60
C CYS A 12 -12.61 2.21 6.56
N GLY A 13 -13.56 1.30 6.43
CA GLY A 13 -13.46 0.20 5.46
C GLY A 13 -13.38 0.66 4.01
N GLY A 14 -14.02 1.79 3.69
CA GLY A 14 -13.93 2.36 2.35
C GLY A 14 -12.53 2.81 1.99
N CYS A 15 -11.76 3.24 2.99
CA CYS A 15 -10.37 3.62 2.80
C CYS A 15 -9.52 2.42 2.41
N VAL A 16 -9.78 1.27 3.00
CA VAL A 16 -9.07 0.04 2.66
C VAL A 16 -9.25 -0.28 1.17
N SER A 17 -10.47 -0.21 0.68
CA SER A 17 -10.75 -0.47 -0.74
C SER A 17 -10.07 0.53 -1.65
N ASN A 18 -10.07 1.80 -1.27
CA ASN A 18 -9.42 2.85 -2.05
C ASN A 18 -7.91 2.64 -2.13
N VAL A 19 -7.29 2.32 -0.99
CA VAL A 19 -5.84 2.07 -0.94
C VAL A 19 -5.49 0.84 -1.77
N LYS A 20 -6.25 -0.24 -1.63
CA LYS A 20 -6.02 -1.45 -2.40
C LYS A 20 -6.09 -1.17 -3.89
N ARG A 21 -7.12 -0.44 -4.32
CA ARG A 21 -7.29 -0.09 -5.72
C ARG A 21 -6.14 0.75 -6.24
N ALA A 22 -5.71 1.74 -5.45
CA ALA A 22 -4.60 2.60 -5.82
C ALA A 22 -3.31 1.79 -6.00
N LEU A 23 -3.04 0.89 -5.07
CA LEU A 23 -1.84 0.05 -5.14
C LEU A 23 -1.87 -0.86 -6.36
N LEU A 24 -3.03 -1.42 -6.69
CA LEU A 24 -3.17 -2.32 -7.83
C LEU A 24 -3.00 -1.60 -9.16
N GLN A 25 -3.13 -0.28 -9.18
CA GLN A 25 -2.91 0.51 -10.40
C GLN A 25 -1.43 0.69 -10.72
N VAL A 26 -0.55 0.43 -9.76
CA VAL A 26 0.88 0.46 -10.02
C VAL A 26 1.24 -0.74 -10.92
N HIS A 27 1.91 -0.45 -12.02
CA HIS A 27 2.16 -1.44 -13.08
C HIS A 27 2.79 -2.74 -12.57
N ASP A 28 3.75 -2.64 -11.68
CA ASP A 28 4.50 -3.80 -11.22
C ASP A 28 3.87 -4.51 -10.02
N VAL A 29 2.74 -4.00 -9.51
CA VAL A 29 2.01 -4.64 -8.41
C VAL A 29 1.07 -5.69 -9.00
N THR A 30 1.23 -6.94 -8.57
CA THR A 30 0.38 -8.04 -9.01
C THR A 30 -0.72 -8.34 -8.02
N GLU A 31 -0.46 -8.12 -6.74
CA GLU A 31 -1.44 -8.32 -5.67
C GLU A 31 -1.23 -7.31 -4.57
N ALA A 32 -2.32 -6.94 -3.91
CA ALA A 32 -2.25 -6.07 -2.74
C ALA A 32 -3.27 -6.55 -1.72
N GLU A 33 -2.81 -6.76 -0.49
CA GLU A 33 -3.67 -7.08 0.63
C GLU A 33 -3.58 -5.94 1.63
N VAL A 34 -4.71 -5.31 1.95
CA VAL A 34 -4.75 -4.15 2.83
C VAL A 34 -5.61 -4.48 4.04
N HIS A 35 -5.15 -4.09 5.22
CA HIS A 35 -5.88 -4.32 6.46
C HIS A 35 -5.84 -3.09 7.35
N LEU A 36 -6.83 -2.97 8.24
CA LEU A 36 -7.00 -1.79 9.09
C LEU A 36 -6.40 -1.96 10.48
N ASN A 37 -6.36 -3.15 11.01
CA ASN A 37 -5.99 -3.35 12.39
C ASN A 37 -4.99 -4.48 12.54
N PRO A 38 -3.68 -4.15 12.57
CA PRO A 38 -3.12 -2.81 12.41
C PRO A 38 -3.21 -2.31 10.97
N GLN A 39 -3.16 -1.00 10.79
CA GLN A 39 -3.19 -0.44 9.44
C GLN A 39 -1.93 -0.83 8.69
N GLY A 40 -2.09 -1.50 7.57
CA GLY A 40 -0.96 -1.94 6.80
C GLY A 40 -1.36 -2.67 5.54
N ALA A 41 -0.35 -3.06 4.77
CA ALA A 41 -0.57 -3.77 3.52
C ALA A 41 0.56 -4.74 3.24
N ILE A 42 0.21 -5.83 2.57
CA ILE A 42 1.18 -6.77 2.02
C ILE A 42 1.04 -6.68 0.51
N ILE A 43 2.12 -6.29 -0.15
CA ILE A 43 2.10 -6.05 -1.59
C ILE A 43 3.00 -7.05 -2.29
N THR A 44 2.44 -7.73 -3.29
CA THR A 44 3.20 -8.62 -4.17
C THR A 44 3.49 -7.86 -5.45
N MET A 45 4.75 -7.80 -5.82
CA MET A 45 5.19 -7.04 -6.98
C MET A 45 6.14 -7.87 -7.83
N SER A 46 6.14 -7.63 -9.14
CA SER A 46 7.02 -8.34 -10.06
C SER A 46 8.43 -7.74 -10.07
N LYS A 47 8.55 -6.48 -9.69
CA LYS A 47 9.83 -5.77 -9.57
C LYS A 47 9.86 -5.04 -8.24
N ASP A 48 11.07 -4.74 -7.78
CA ASP A 48 11.24 -3.96 -6.56
C ASP A 48 10.78 -2.52 -6.81
N ILE A 49 9.71 -2.13 -6.13
CA ILE A 49 9.14 -0.79 -6.27
C ILE A 49 9.54 0.04 -5.05
N ASP A 50 10.03 1.25 -5.31
CA ASP A 50 10.37 2.18 -4.23
C ASP A 50 9.09 2.59 -3.50
N VAL A 51 9.15 2.65 -2.18
CA VAL A 51 8.02 3.08 -1.37
C VAL A 51 7.56 4.49 -1.75
N LYS A 52 8.44 5.33 -2.26
CA LYS A 52 8.09 6.67 -2.73
C LYS A 52 7.11 6.62 -3.90
N ASP A 53 7.27 5.65 -4.79
CA ASP A 53 6.34 5.48 -5.90
C ASP A 53 4.97 5.06 -5.41
N LEU A 54 4.93 4.20 -4.40
CA LEU A 54 3.68 3.79 -3.78
C LEU A 54 3.02 4.96 -3.07
N GLN A 55 3.81 5.78 -2.38
CA GLN A 55 3.29 6.98 -1.71
C GLN A 55 2.70 7.96 -2.72
N THR A 56 3.38 8.16 -3.84
CA THR A 56 2.88 9.05 -4.90
C THR A 56 1.54 8.54 -5.43
N GLN A 57 1.41 7.25 -5.62
CA GLN A 57 0.18 6.65 -6.09
C GLN A 57 -0.95 6.83 -5.08
N LEU A 58 -0.65 6.67 -3.80
CA LEU A 58 -1.65 6.86 -2.74
C LEU A 58 -2.09 8.32 -2.63
N ASN A 59 -1.19 9.26 -2.87
CA ASN A 59 -1.52 10.69 -2.83
C ASN A 59 -2.60 11.06 -3.84
N LYS A 60 -2.73 10.29 -4.90
CA LYS A 60 -3.78 10.50 -5.90
C LYS A 60 -5.15 10.07 -5.41
N SER A 61 -5.20 9.19 -4.43
CA SER A 61 -6.45 8.64 -3.90
C SER A 61 -6.88 9.28 -2.58
N GLY A 62 -5.97 9.89 -1.85
CA GLY A 62 -6.28 10.51 -0.57
C GLY A 62 -5.01 10.79 0.24
N HIS A 63 -5.23 11.13 1.51
CA HIS A 63 -4.12 11.50 2.41
C HIS A 63 -3.69 10.27 3.22
N TYR A 64 -3.04 9.34 2.54
CA TYR A 64 -2.52 8.13 3.17
C TYR A 64 -1.01 8.19 3.23
N THR A 65 -0.44 7.60 4.28
CA THR A 65 1.01 7.49 4.42
C THR A 65 1.40 6.02 4.38
N ILE A 66 2.40 5.69 3.59
CA ILE A 66 2.91 4.33 3.49
C ILE A 66 4.38 4.30 3.86
N LYS A 67 4.76 3.28 4.61
CA LYS A 67 6.14 3.10 5.06
C LYS A 67 6.50 1.63 4.98
N GLU A 68 7.67 1.34 4.45
CA GLU A 68 8.14 -0.04 4.36
C GLU A 68 8.49 -0.55 5.76
N VAL A 69 8.00 -1.75 6.08
CA VAL A 69 8.34 -2.42 7.33
C VAL A 69 9.59 -3.25 7.08
N VAL A 70 10.65 -2.94 7.81
CA VAL A 70 11.88 -3.70 7.72
C VAL A 70 11.85 -4.81 8.76
N ASN A 71 11.80 -6.04 8.28
CA ASN A 71 11.87 -7.22 9.14
C ASN A 71 13.29 -7.74 9.14
N ASN A 72 13.91 -7.65 10.28
CA ASN A 72 15.21 -8.26 10.48
C ASN A 72 15.08 -9.53 11.28
#